data_111295ce79e2c7c4d1ecb56049a15c76
#
_entry.id   111295ce79e2c7c4d1ecb56049a15c76
#
_cell.length_a   1.000
_cell.length_b   1.000
_cell.length_c   1.000
_cell.angle_alpha   90.00
_cell.angle_beta   90.00
_cell.angle_gamma   90.00
#
_symmetry.space_group_name_H-M   'P 1'
#
loop_
_entity.id
_entity.type
_entity.pdbx_description
1 polymer ?
#
loop_
_entity_poly.entity_id
_entity_poly.type
_entity_poly.pdbx_seq_one_letter_code
_entity_poly.pdbx_strand_id
1 'polypeptide(L)'
;MTGVGLRYKLLLLFLFCVVFGLVGCDSQQQLTTARAENTGGVIYHGGDIVTMAGESLRQIEAVAELDGKIVFTGTLADAMQSFAKASKFDLKGKTLMPGFIEPHVHPSIAALVLPNEIIAPFDWVFPNVTKKGVRDPTGYKKRLEESINRNSVRENADSNSLFMIWGYHQLWHGDLSRELLNRLAPDQPVAVIHRSFHEIFFNDRAIELIGLNAEEFKDNPQVN
;
A
#
# COMPACT_ATOMS: atom_id res chain seq x y z
N MET A 1 25.95 55.05 20.83
CA MET A 1 24.48 55.16 20.72
C MET A 1 23.95 54.13 19.75
N THR A 2 23.91 52.85 20.11
CA THR A 2 23.39 51.76 19.21
C THR A 2 22.86 50.55 19.98
N GLY A 3 22.34 50.71 21.18
CA GLY A 3 21.89 49.56 21.98
C GLY A 3 20.37 49.47 22.24
N VAL A 4 19.61 50.48 21.93
CA VAL A 4 18.17 50.56 22.31
C VAL A 4 17.25 50.05 21.22
N GLY A 5 17.62 50.15 19.95
CA GLY A 5 16.79 49.75 18.81
C GLY A 5 16.60 48.23 18.64
N LEU A 6 17.52 47.41 19.15
CA LEU A 6 17.48 45.97 18.99
C LEU A 6 16.55 45.27 20.00
N ARG A 7 16.42 45.87 21.19
CA ARG A 7 15.54 45.31 22.26
C ARG A 7 14.05 45.49 21.94
N TYR A 8 13.66 46.58 21.30
CA TYR A 8 12.26 46.79 20.90
C TYR A 8 11.84 45.92 19.72
N LYS A 9 12.73 45.59 18.80
CA LYS A 9 12.41 44.65 17.69
C LYS A 9 12.22 43.21 18.17
N LEU A 10 12.99 42.80 19.19
CA LEU A 10 12.82 41.47 19.78
C LEU A 10 11.54 41.35 20.60
N LEU A 11 11.15 42.41 21.32
CA LEU A 11 9.91 42.43 22.10
C LEU A 11 8.65 42.44 21.22
N LEU A 12 8.69 43.16 20.09
CA LEU A 12 7.60 43.17 19.10
C LEU A 12 7.46 41.81 18.35
N LEU A 13 8.57 41.12 18.09
CA LEU A 13 8.51 39.78 17.50
C LEU A 13 7.93 38.74 18.47
N PHE A 14 8.24 38.85 19.77
CA PHE A 14 7.69 37.96 20.80
C PHE A 14 6.21 38.24 21.05
N LEU A 15 5.77 39.49 20.99
CA LEU A 15 4.33 39.83 21.13
C LEU A 15 3.53 39.37 19.91
N PHE A 16 4.12 39.42 18.72
CA PHE A 16 3.46 38.94 17.49
C PHE A 16 3.29 37.41 17.46
N CYS A 17 4.26 36.65 17.96
CA CYS A 17 4.16 35.18 18.08
C CYS A 17 3.16 34.74 19.15
N VAL A 18 2.98 35.49 20.25
CA VAL A 18 2.00 35.16 21.29
C VAL A 18 0.56 35.46 20.84
N VAL A 19 0.33 36.50 20.05
CA VAL A 19 -1.01 36.82 19.53
C VAL A 19 -1.44 35.87 18.40
N PHE A 20 -0.50 35.38 17.57
CA PHE A 20 -0.81 34.39 16.53
C PHE A 20 -0.98 32.95 17.09
N GLY A 21 -0.37 32.64 18.22
CA GLY A 21 -0.50 31.34 18.89
C GLY A 21 -1.87 31.12 19.58
N LEU A 22 -2.63 32.18 19.84
CA LEU A 22 -3.92 32.09 20.53
C LEU A 22 -5.13 32.02 19.59
N VAL A 23 -4.97 32.29 18.30
CA VAL A 23 -6.08 32.24 17.32
C VAL A 23 -6.19 30.89 16.62
N GLY A 24 -5.20 29.99 16.79
CA GLY A 24 -5.15 28.68 16.11
C GLY A 24 -5.87 27.53 16.80
N CYS A 25 -6.38 27.71 18.04
CA CYS A 25 -6.98 26.59 18.81
C CYS A 25 -8.52 26.55 18.87
N ASP A 26 -9.21 27.56 18.31
CA ASP A 26 -10.68 27.64 18.50
C ASP A 26 -11.51 27.08 17.34
N SER A 27 -10.89 26.75 16.20
CA SER A 27 -11.62 26.21 15.05
C SER A 27 -11.87 24.70 15.10
N GLN A 28 -11.17 23.96 15.99
CA GLN A 28 -11.41 22.51 16.17
C GLN A 28 -12.52 22.21 17.20
N GLN A 29 -12.77 23.10 18.14
CA GLN A 29 -13.83 22.91 19.13
C GLN A 29 -15.24 23.28 18.60
N GLN A 30 -15.34 24.17 17.62
CA GLN A 30 -16.63 24.51 17.02
C GLN A 30 -17.16 23.46 16.05
N LEU A 31 -16.28 22.63 15.44
CA LEU A 31 -16.72 21.52 14.59
C LEU A 31 -17.25 20.32 15.37
N THR A 32 -16.84 20.15 16.63
CA THR A 32 -17.33 19.07 17.49
C THR A 32 -18.64 19.44 18.23
N THR A 33 -18.89 20.71 18.54
CA THR A 33 -20.12 21.13 19.23
C THR A 33 -21.32 21.28 18.30
N ALA A 34 -21.13 21.61 17.02
CA ALA A 34 -22.23 21.70 16.05
C ALA A 34 -22.76 20.31 15.59
N ARG A 35 -22.02 19.23 15.84
CA ARG A 35 -22.42 17.86 15.49
C ARG A 35 -23.18 17.15 16.63
N ALA A 36 -23.14 17.67 17.84
CA ALA A 36 -23.70 17.02 19.03
C ALA A 36 -25.20 17.32 19.24
N GLU A 37 -25.80 18.28 18.54
CA GLU A 37 -27.16 18.73 18.88
C GLU A 37 -28.30 17.98 18.20
N ASN A 38 -28.10 17.00 17.32
CA ASN A 38 -29.21 16.34 16.64
C ASN A 38 -28.99 14.89 16.19
N THR A 39 -28.19 14.09 16.84
CA THR A 39 -28.03 12.68 16.45
C THR A 39 -28.64 11.76 17.50
N GLY A 40 -29.87 11.33 17.29
CA GLY A 40 -30.43 10.17 17.98
C GLY A 40 -29.72 8.84 17.67
N GLY A 41 -28.50 8.89 17.13
CA GLY A 41 -27.72 7.75 16.69
C GLY A 41 -28.24 7.14 15.39
N VAL A 42 -27.56 6.08 14.93
CA VAL A 42 -27.91 5.31 13.72
C VAL A 42 -27.91 3.83 14.04
N ILE A 43 -28.94 3.11 13.64
CA ILE A 43 -28.98 1.64 13.63
C ILE A 43 -28.70 1.16 12.20
N TYR A 44 -27.60 0.47 12.00
CA TYR A 44 -27.26 -0.21 10.74
C TYR A 44 -27.82 -1.62 10.78
N HIS A 45 -28.56 -2.05 9.73
CA HIS A 45 -29.21 -3.35 9.65
C HIS A 45 -29.42 -3.79 8.19
N GLY A 46 -29.98 -4.98 7.97
CA GLY A 46 -30.40 -5.43 6.62
C GLY A 46 -29.25 -5.86 5.71
N GLY A 47 -28.18 -6.37 6.27
CA GLY A 47 -27.04 -6.91 5.56
C GLY A 47 -26.20 -7.82 6.45
N ASP A 48 -25.07 -8.29 5.92
CA ASP A 48 -24.11 -9.08 6.70
C ASP A 48 -23.28 -8.15 7.58
N ILE A 49 -23.35 -8.33 8.89
CA ILE A 49 -22.59 -7.53 9.85
C ILE A 49 -21.55 -8.43 10.52
N VAL A 50 -20.26 -8.15 10.26
CA VAL A 50 -19.11 -8.90 10.77
C VAL A 50 -18.42 -8.08 11.84
N THR A 51 -18.41 -8.57 13.10
CA THR A 51 -17.83 -7.81 14.21
C THR A 51 -16.32 -7.95 14.37
N MET A 52 -15.74 -9.01 13.84
CA MET A 52 -14.34 -9.42 14.08
C MET A 52 -14.02 -9.59 15.58
N ALA A 53 -15.03 -9.71 16.46
CA ALA A 53 -14.88 -9.86 17.90
C ALA A 53 -14.88 -11.35 18.28
N GLY A 54 -13.81 -11.79 18.99
CA GLY A 54 -13.65 -13.19 19.42
C GLY A 54 -13.02 -14.09 18.37
N GLU A 55 -12.96 -15.40 18.67
CA GLU A 55 -12.30 -16.41 17.82
C GLU A 55 -13.14 -16.88 16.63
N SER A 56 -14.44 -16.59 16.63
CA SER A 56 -15.33 -16.93 15.53
C SER A 56 -16.02 -15.68 14.96
N LEU A 57 -16.26 -15.70 13.65
CA LEU A 57 -17.05 -14.66 13.00
C LEU A 57 -18.46 -14.68 13.59
N ARG A 58 -18.80 -13.71 14.42
CA ARG A 58 -20.18 -13.53 14.90
C ARG A 58 -20.94 -12.70 13.89
N GLN A 59 -21.95 -13.29 13.30
CA GLN A 59 -22.96 -12.58 12.54
C GLN A 59 -23.99 -12.01 13.54
N ILE A 60 -24.24 -10.72 13.40
CA ILE A 60 -25.24 -9.99 14.19
C ILE A 60 -26.19 -9.29 13.21
N GLU A 61 -27.41 -8.96 13.67
CA GLU A 61 -28.43 -8.35 12.83
C GLU A 61 -28.35 -6.82 12.79
N ALA A 62 -27.80 -6.21 13.83
CA ALA A 62 -27.74 -4.75 13.94
C ALA A 62 -26.52 -4.24 14.72
N VAL A 63 -26.07 -3.05 14.34
CA VAL A 63 -25.11 -2.21 15.08
C VAL A 63 -25.78 -0.86 15.33
N ALA A 64 -25.75 -0.38 16.58
CA ALA A 64 -26.12 0.99 16.88
C ALA A 64 -24.88 1.84 17.15
N GLU A 65 -24.83 2.98 16.49
CA GLU A 65 -23.80 4.01 16.66
C GLU A 65 -24.42 5.27 17.28
N LEU A 66 -23.74 5.84 18.25
CA LEU A 66 -24.09 7.11 18.87
C LEU A 66 -22.82 7.92 19.10
N ASP A 67 -22.79 9.16 18.64
CA ASP A 67 -21.68 10.11 18.80
C ASP A 67 -20.31 9.54 18.32
N GLY A 68 -20.31 8.83 17.18
CA GLY A 68 -19.11 8.24 16.58
C GLY A 68 -18.63 6.95 17.28
N LYS A 69 -19.44 6.37 18.19
CA LYS A 69 -19.09 5.14 18.91
C LYS A 69 -20.13 4.06 18.70
N ILE A 70 -19.67 2.81 18.55
CA ILE A 70 -20.53 1.64 18.60
C ILE A 70 -20.99 1.46 20.05
N VAL A 71 -22.30 1.58 20.27
CA VAL A 71 -22.93 1.45 21.61
C VAL A 71 -23.71 0.16 21.78
N PHE A 72 -24.00 -0.55 20.68
CA PHE A 72 -24.72 -1.81 20.69
C PHE A 72 -24.36 -2.68 19.49
N THR A 73 -24.34 -4.00 19.71
CA THR A 73 -24.27 -5.03 18.67
C THR A 73 -25.15 -6.20 19.09
N GLY A 74 -26.05 -6.67 18.22
CA GLY A 74 -26.95 -7.75 18.57
C GLY A 74 -28.09 -7.94 17.58
N THR A 75 -29.28 -8.30 18.10
CA THR A 75 -30.48 -8.45 17.26
C THR A 75 -31.04 -7.10 16.84
N LEU A 76 -31.72 -7.05 15.71
CA LEU A 76 -32.39 -5.83 15.25
C LEU A 76 -33.49 -5.41 16.19
N ALA A 77 -34.21 -6.36 16.76
CA ALA A 77 -35.32 -6.10 17.72
C ALA A 77 -34.80 -5.38 18.97
N ASP A 78 -33.73 -5.87 19.57
CA ASP A 78 -33.12 -5.27 20.77
C ASP A 78 -32.55 -3.88 20.47
N ALA A 79 -31.91 -3.71 19.30
CA ALA A 79 -31.43 -2.40 18.87
C ALA A 79 -32.57 -1.37 18.76
N MET A 80 -33.67 -1.75 18.12
CA MET A 80 -34.84 -0.88 17.96
C MET A 80 -35.52 -0.53 19.29
N GLN A 81 -35.55 -1.48 20.23
CA GLN A 81 -36.09 -1.25 21.56
C GLN A 81 -35.20 -0.29 22.37
N SER A 82 -33.89 -0.52 22.36
CA SER A 82 -32.94 0.24 23.17
C SER A 82 -32.66 1.64 22.63
N PHE A 83 -32.74 1.81 21.30
CA PHE A 83 -32.42 3.05 20.59
C PHE A 83 -33.61 3.53 19.73
N ALA A 84 -34.76 3.64 20.32
CA ALA A 84 -36.02 3.96 19.63
C ALA A 84 -36.03 5.30 18.86
N LYS A 85 -35.15 6.25 19.25
CA LYS A 85 -35.00 7.55 18.59
C LYS A 85 -33.90 7.55 17.49
N ALA A 86 -33.13 6.48 17.36
CA ALA A 86 -32.07 6.39 16.35
C ALA A 86 -32.66 6.31 14.93
N SER A 87 -32.01 6.92 13.99
CA SER A 87 -32.30 6.72 12.56
C SER A 87 -31.91 5.30 12.13
N LYS A 88 -32.56 4.79 11.10
CA LYS A 88 -32.30 3.44 10.59
C LYS A 88 -31.59 3.52 9.24
N PHE A 89 -30.51 2.77 9.10
CA PHE A 89 -29.77 2.66 7.86
C PHE A 89 -29.81 1.21 7.36
N ASP A 90 -30.56 0.98 6.30
CA ASP A 90 -30.64 -0.33 5.65
C ASP A 90 -29.42 -0.54 4.76
N LEU A 91 -28.62 -1.56 5.05
CA LEU A 91 -27.44 -1.96 4.28
C LEU A 91 -27.79 -2.55 2.92
N LYS A 92 -29.04 -2.93 2.68
CA LYS A 92 -29.53 -3.52 1.42
C LYS A 92 -28.70 -4.72 0.96
N GLY A 93 -28.41 -5.63 1.89
CA GLY A 93 -27.60 -6.82 1.64
C GLY A 93 -26.09 -6.58 1.52
N LYS A 94 -25.60 -5.38 1.76
CA LYS A 94 -24.16 -5.10 1.79
C LYS A 94 -23.56 -5.55 3.12
N THR A 95 -22.25 -5.82 3.10
CA THR A 95 -21.50 -6.20 4.29
C THR A 95 -21.01 -4.96 5.04
N LEU A 96 -21.29 -4.88 6.34
CA LEU A 96 -20.69 -3.95 7.28
C LEU A 96 -19.60 -4.68 8.09
N MET A 97 -18.39 -4.14 8.10
CA MET A 97 -17.26 -4.70 8.84
C MET A 97 -16.35 -3.58 9.35
N PRO A 98 -15.50 -3.84 10.36
CA PRO A 98 -14.49 -2.87 10.78
C PRO A 98 -13.61 -2.45 9.61
N GLY A 99 -13.16 -1.19 9.59
CA GLY A 99 -12.17 -0.71 8.64
C GLY A 99 -10.86 -1.48 8.77
N PHE A 100 -10.17 -1.68 7.65
CA PHE A 100 -8.87 -2.32 7.66
C PHE A 100 -7.85 -1.45 8.40
N ILE A 101 -7.07 -2.08 9.29
CA ILE A 101 -5.92 -1.49 9.94
C ILE A 101 -4.67 -2.13 9.34
N GLU A 102 -3.92 -1.35 8.58
CA GLU A 102 -2.66 -1.80 7.99
C GLU A 102 -1.49 -1.12 8.73
N PRO A 103 -0.80 -1.84 9.62
CA PRO A 103 0.26 -1.25 10.44
C PRO A 103 1.55 -1.01 9.66
N HIS A 104 1.73 -1.68 8.50
CA HIS A 104 2.93 -1.56 7.70
C HIS A 104 2.67 -1.95 6.24
N VAL A 105 2.48 -0.97 5.37
CA VAL A 105 2.31 -1.19 3.93
C VAL A 105 3.12 -0.18 3.12
N HIS A 106 3.66 -0.66 2.00
CA HIS A 106 4.28 0.17 0.96
C HIS A 106 3.41 0.13 -0.31
N PRO A 107 2.35 0.95 -0.42
CA PRO A 107 1.39 0.87 -1.53
C PRO A 107 2.03 1.05 -2.91
N SER A 108 3.01 1.93 -3.03
CA SER A 108 3.77 2.16 -4.28
C SER A 108 4.59 0.93 -4.68
N ILE A 109 5.20 0.24 -3.72
CA ILE A 109 5.93 -1.00 -3.97
C ILE A 109 4.96 -2.11 -4.38
N ALA A 110 3.83 -2.24 -3.70
CA ALA A 110 2.80 -3.20 -4.07
C ALA A 110 2.27 -2.93 -5.49
N ALA A 111 2.00 -1.68 -5.85
CA ALA A 111 1.59 -1.30 -7.20
C ALA A 111 2.65 -1.63 -8.27
N LEU A 112 3.93 -1.56 -7.92
CA LEU A 112 5.03 -1.95 -8.81
C LEU A 112 5.13 -3.48 -8.94
N VAL A 113 5.01 -4.25 -7.85
CA VAL A 113 5.26 -5.70 -7.85
C VAL A 113 4.09 -6.51 -8.37
N LEU A 114 2.86 -6.19 -7.92
CA LEU A 114 1.68 -7.03 -8.16
C LEU A 114 1.33 -7.26 -9.64
N PRO A 115 1.47 -6.28 -10.56
CA PRO A 115 1.19 -6.50 -11.97
C PRO A 115 2.29 -7.25 -12.71
N ASN A 116 3.46 -7.47 -12.09
CA ASN A 116 4.63 -8.06 -12.72
C ASN A 116 4.80 -9.57 -12.40
N GLU A 117 5.77 -10.21 -13.05
CA GLU A 117 6.09 -11.60 -12.74
C GLU A 117 6.81 -11.68 -11.38
N ILE A 118 6.41 -12.66 -10.56
CA ILE A 118 7.01 -12.91 -9.25
C ILE A 118 7.70 -14.27 -9.26
N ILE A 119 9.04 -14.27 -9.10
CA ILE A 119 9.85 -15.46 -8.90
C ILE A 119 10.67 -15.26 -7.63
N ALA A 120 10.12 -15.68 -6.51
CA ALA A 120 10.66 -15.46 -5.17
C ALA A 120 11.04 -16.79 -4.50
N PRO A 121 11.87 -16.78 -3.42
CA PRO A 121 12.23 -18.01 -2.70
C PRO A 121 11.07 -18.60 -1.87
N PHE A 122 10.01 -17.85 -1.62
CA PHE A 122 8.86 -18.28 -0.82
C PHE A 122 7.56 -18.19 -1.61
N ASP A 123 6.57 -18.97 -1.18
CA ASP A 123 5.22 -18.94 -1.77
C ASP A 123 4.59 -17.55 -1.57
N TRP A 124 3.98 -17.04 -2.64
CA TRP A 124 3.15 -15.84 -2.61
C TRP A 124 1.70 -16.23 -2.83
N VAL A 125 0.90 -16.04 -1.79
CA VAL A 125 -0.51 -16.43 -1.79
C VAL A 125 -1.38 -15.22 -2.09
N PHE A 126 -2.12 -15.28 -3.19
CA PHE A 126 -3.13 -14.30 -3.60
C PHE A 126 -4.52 -14.94 -3.49
N PRO A 127 -5.60 -14.17 -3.48
CA PRO A 127 -6.96 -14.72 -3.36
C PRO A 127 -7.29 -15.82 -4.36
N ASN A 128 -6.77 -15.75 -5.59
CA ASN A 128 -7.13 -16.68 -6.68
C ASN A 128 -5.95 -17.51 -7.17
N VAL A 129 -4.74 -17.30 -6.69
CA VAL A 129 -3.56 -18.02 -7.16
C VAL A 129 -2.44 -18.02 -6.13
N THR A 130 -1.68 -19.12 -6.06
CA THR A 130 -0.43 -19.18 -5.32
C THR A 130 0.74 -19.25 -6.29
N LYS A 131 1.62 -18.25 -6.24
CA LYS A 131 2.91 -18.30 -6.92
C LYS A 131 3.88 -19.11 -6.05
N LYS A 132 4.26 -20.28 -6.49
CA LYS A 132 5.16 -21.17 -5.73
C LYS A 132 6.58 -20.60 -5.69
N GLY A 133 7.17 -20.66 -4.51
CA GLY A 133 8.57 -20.26 -4.31
C GLY A 133 9.55 -21.21 -4.99
N VAL A 134 10.73 -20.71 -5.30
CA VAL A 134 11.88 -21.46 -5.85
C VAL A 134 13.10 -21.22 -4.98
N ARG A 135 13.76 -22.26 -4.51
CA ARG A 135 14.90 -22.15 -3.57
C ARG A 135 16.17 -22.83 -4.06
N ASP A 136 16.30 -22.95 -5.36
CA ASP A 136 17.53 -23.50 -5.96
C ASP A 136 17.85 -22.79 -7.28
N PRO A 137 19.15 -22.67 -7.64
CA PRO A 137 19.56 -21.95 -8.84
C PRO A 137 19.03 -22.52 -10.14
N THR A 138 18.93 -23.85 -10.23
CA THR A 138 18.47 -24.55 -11.46
C THR A 138 16.99 -24.29 -11.69
N GLY A 139 16.16 -24.43 -10.64
CA GLY A 139 14.74 -24.15 -10.68
C GLY A 139 14.46 -22.67 -10.98
N TYR A 140 15.24 -21.77 -10.38
CA TYR A 140 15.12 -20.35 -10.66
C TYR A 140 15.40 -20.03 -12.13
N LYS A 141 16.54 -20.48 -12.67
CA LYS A 141 16.89 -20.26 -14.07
C LYS A 141 15.82 -20.81 -15.03
N LYS A 142 15.33 -22.02 -14.77
CA LYS A 142 14.24 -22.61 -15.56
C LYS A 142 12.97 -21.74 -15.51
N ARG A 143 12.56 -21.30 -14.32
CA ARG A 143 11.36 -20.46 -14.14
C ARG A 143 11.53 -19.10 -14.83
N LEU A 144 12.72 -18.52 -14.74
CA LEU A 144 13.06 -17.27 -15.40
C LEU A 144 12.92 -17.39 -16.92
N GLU A 145 13.52 -18.42 -17.52
CA GLU A 145 13.42 -18.71 -18.94
C GLU A 145 11.97 -18.95 -19.40
N GLU A 146 11.22 -19.77 -18.67
CA GLU A 146 9.80 -20.01 -18.95
C GLU A 146 8.96 -18.72 -18.89
N SER A 147 9.26 -17.84 -17.95
CA SER A 147 8.53 -16.57 -17.79
C SER A 147 8.84 -15.59 -18.91
N ILE A 148 10.12 -15.48 -19.31
CA ILE A 148 10.55 -14.67 -20.46
C ILE A 148 9.88 -15.19 -21.74
N ASN A 149 9.94 -16.48 -21.98
CA ASN A 149 9.33 -17.08 -23.17
C ASN A 149 7.82 -16.90 -23.21
N ARG A 150 7.11 -17.05 -22.07
CA ARG A 150 5.67 -16.75 -22.02
C ARG A 150 5.35 -15.30 -22.33
N ASN A 151 6.20 -14.38 -21.88
CA ASN A 151 5.95 -12.96 -22.12
C ASN A 151 6.20 -12.59 -23.59
N SER A 152 7.19 -13.19 -24.24
CA SER A 152 7.53 -12.92 -25.64
C SER A 152 6.45 -13.37 -26.66
N VAL A 153 5.66 -14.39 -26.30
CA VAL A 153 4.59 -14.93 -27.16
C VAL A 153 3.20 -14.42 -26.82
N ARG A 154 3.05 -13.45 -25.91
CA ARG A 154 1.75 -12.86 -25.61
C ARG A 154 1.20 -12.10 -26.82
N GLU A 155 -0.10 -12.25 -27.08
CA GLU A 155 -0.82 -11.73 -28.27
C GLU A 155 -0.71 -10.20 -28.44
N ASN A 156 -0.33 -9.48 -27.37
CA ASN A 156 -0.09 -8.03 -27.38
C ASN A 156 1.28 -7.68 -26.74
N ALA A 157 2.27 -8.57 -26.90
CA ALA A 157 3.60 -8.27 -26.39
C ALA A 157 4.20 -7.10 -27.20
N ASP A 158 4.28 -5.95 -26.58
CA ASP A 158 5.06 -4.85 -27.11
C ASP A 158 6.53 -5.14 -26.88
N SER A 159 7.30 -5.39 -27.96
CA SER A 159 8.74 -5.63 -27.92
C SER A 159 9.53 -4.46 -27.29
N ASN A 160 8.91 -3.29 -27.20
CA ASN A 160 9.46 -2.11 -26.56
C ASN A 160 8.98 -1.93 -25.11
N SER A 161 8.21 -2.88 -24.57
CA SER A 161 7.76 -2.85 -23.17
C SER A 161 8.75 -3.59 -22.27
N LEU A 162 9.16 -2.94 -21.18
CA LEU A 162 10.05 -3.53 -20.17
C LEU A 162 9.33 -4.67 -19.44
N PHE A 163 9.83 -5.90 -19.57
CA PHE A 163 9.35 -7.03 -18.79
C PHE A 163 10.03 -7.05 -17.41
N MET A 164 9.28 -6.80 -16.36
CA MET A 164 9.79 -6.77 -14.99
C MET A 164 9.49 -8.08 -14.25
N ILE A 165 10.52 -8.59 -13.56
CA ILE A 165 10.44 -9.79 -12.72
C ILE A 165 10.95 -9.41 -11.33
N TRP A 166 10.14 -9.65 -10.30
CA TRP A 166 10.54 -9.36 -8.93
C TRP A 166 10.76 -10.62 -8.11
N GLY A 167 11.68 -10.55 -7.14
CA GLY A 167 11.84 -11.57 -6.11
C GLY A 167 13.19 -12.30 -6.12
N TYR A 168 14.12 -11.94 -7.01
CA TYR A 168 15.46 -12.51 -7.02
C TYR A 168 16.17 -12.33 -5.68
N HIS A 169 16.95 -13.35 -5.31
CA HIS A 169 17.87 -13.31 -4.18
C HIS A 169 18.99 -14.32 -4.37
N GLN A 170 20.24 -13.83 -4.41
CA GLN A 170 21.43 -14.63 -4.75
C GLN A 170 21.64 -15.86 -3.86
N LEU A 171 21.33 -15.78 -2.58
CA LEU A 171 21.47 -16.91 -1.65
C LEU A 171 20.66 -18.15 -2.07
N TRP A 172 19.51 -17.95 -2.70
CA TRP A 172 18.61 -19.02 -3.13
C TRP A 172 18.71 -19.32 -4.61
N HIS A 173 18.88 -18.28 -5.41
CA HIS A 173 18.76 -18.34 -6.86
C HIS A 173 20.11 -18.43 -7.58
N GLY A 174 21.23 -18.35 -6.83
CA GLY A 174 22.58 -18.31 -7.41
C GLY A 174 22.87 -16.98 -8.09
N ASP A 175 23.93 -16.94 -8.87
CA ASP A 175 24.37 -15.72 -9.55
C ASP A 175 23.46 -15.37 -10.73
N LEU A 176 23.12 -14.10 -10.82
CA LEU A 176 22.41 -13.50 -11.93
C LEU A 176 23.31 -12.46 -12.60
N SER A 177 23.47 -12.55 -13.91
CA SER A 177 24.30 -11.61 -14.65
C SER A 177 23.58 -11.06 -15.88
N ARG A 178 24.06 -9.91 -16.35
CA ARG A 178 23.60 -9.28 -17.60
C ARG A 178 23.77 -10.21 -18.80
N GLU A 179 24.88 -10.95 -18.88
CA GLU A 179 25.14 -11.92 -19.95
C GLU A 179 24.13 -13.07 -19.93
N LEU A 180 23.71 -13.52 -18.75
CA LEU A 180 22.66 -14.53 -18.64
C LEU A 180 21.34 -13.98 -19.16
N LEU A 181 20.96 -12.78 -18.76
CA LEU A 181 19.73 -12.13 -19.23
C LEU A 181 19.75 -11.86 -20.73
N ASN A 182 20.90 -11.46 -21.29
CA ASN A 182 21.09 -11.29 -22.74
C ASN A 182 20.87 -12.59 -23.50
N ARG A 183 21.34 -13.72 -22.96
CA ARG A 183 21.15 -15.04 -23.61
C ARG A 183 19.70 -15.50 -23.53
N LEU A 184 18.99 -15.22 -22.42
CA LEU A 184 17.61 -15.64 -22.23
C LEU A 184 16.61 -14.75 -22.97
N ALA A 185 16.94 -13.48 -23.16
CA ALA A 185 16.07 -12.48 -23.77
C ALA A 185 16.86 -11.55 -24.71
N PRO A 186 17.35 -12.04 -25.86
CA PRO A 186 18.18 -11.23 -26.77
C PRO A 186 17.42 -10.03 -27.35
N ASP A 187 16.13 -10.19 -27.60
CA ASP A 187 15.30 -9.20 -28.31
C ASP A 187 14.25 -8.51 -27.41
N GLN A 188 14.13 -8.92 -26.15
CA GLN A 188 13.13 -8.41 -25.22
C GLN A 188 13.80 -7.65 -24.07
N PRO A 189 13.36 -6.41 -23.76
CA PRO A 189 13.81 -5.68 -22.57
C PRO A 189 13.39 -6.39 -21.28
N VAL A 190 14.33 -6.78 -20.44
CA VAL A 190 14.09 -7.51 -19.19
C VAL A 190 14.79 -6.82 -18.02
N ALA A 191 14.06 -6.62 -16.93
CA ALA A 191 14.57 -6.20 -15.65
C ALA A 191 14.24 -7.21 -14.57
N VAL A 192 15.24 -7.63 -13.79
CA VAL A 192 15.04 -8.48 -12.62
C VAL A 192 15.35 -7.68 -11.36
N ILE A 193 14.35 -7.53 -10.51
CA ILE A 193 14.44 -6.74 -9.28
C ILE A 193 14.74 -7.68 -8.12
N HIS A 194 15.81 -7.38 -7.38
CA HIS A 194 16.10 -8.06 -6.13
C HIS A 194 14.96 -7.85 -5.12
N ARG A 195 14.66 -8.88 -4.31
CA ARG A 195 13.55 -8.83 -3.35
C ARG A 195 13.63 -7.66 -2.33
N SER A 196 14.83 -7.15 -2.08
CA SER A 196 15.07 -6.02 -1.19
C SER A 196 14.90 -4.65 -1.85
N PHE A 197 14.69 -4.59 -3.17
CA PHE A 197 14.66 -3.37 -3.99
C PHE A 197 15.95 -2.54 -4.01
N HIS A 198 17.08 -3.10 -3.55
CA HIS A 198 18.38 -2.43 -3.57
C HIS A 198 19.18 -2.68 -4.84
N GLU A 199 18.79 -3.69 -5.63
CA GLU A 199 19.49 -4.07 -6.85
C GLU A 199 18.48 -4.37 -7.96
N ILE A 200 18.83 -3.98 -9.18
CA ILE A 200 18.07 -4.27 -10.39
C ILE A 200 19.07 -4.74 -11.45
N PHE A 201 18.80 -5.89 -12.05
CA PHE A 201 19.60 -6.48 -13.13
C PHE A 201 18.88 -6.24 -14.45
N PHE A 202 19.57 -5.65 -15.42
CA PHE A 202 19.05 -5.36 -16.76
C PHE A 202 19.81 -6.17 -17.81
N ASN A 203 19.11 -6.56 -18.88
CA ASN A 203 19.79 -6.95 -20.12
C ASN A 203 20.08 -5.74 -21.00
N ASP A 204 20.82 -5.93 -22.12
CA ASP A 204 21.22 -4.85 -23.03
C ASP A 204 20.00 -4.13 -23.61
N ARG A 205 18.96 -4.86 -23.97
CA ARG A 205 17.72 -4.29 -24.52
C ARG A 205 16.99 -3.40 -23.51
N ALA A 206 17.00 -3.77 -22.23
CA ALA A 206 16.42 -2.93 -21.18
C ALA A 206 17.24 -1.65 -20.97
N ILE A 207 18.57 -1.76 -20.94
CA ILE A 207 19.49 -0.61 -20.81
C ILE A 207 19.28 0.38 -21.96
N GLU A 208 19.21 -0.14 -23.18
CA GLU A 208 18.93 0.66 -24.37
C GLU A 208 17.55 1.35 -24.30
N LEU A 209 16.51 0.59 -23.93
CA LEU A 209 15.14 1.09 -23.82
C LEU A 209 14.99 2.25 -22.82
N ILE A 210 15.62 2.13 -21.65
CA ILE A 210 15.54 3.15 -20.60
C ILE A 210 16.56 4.27 -20.75
N GLY A 211 17.44 4.17 -21.76
CA GLY A 211 18.43 5.20 -22.08
C GLY A 211 19.55 5.32 -21.05
N LEU A 212 19.89 4.24 -20.31
CA LEU A 212 21.02 4.26 -19.39
C LEU A 212 22.33 4.32 -20.18
N ASN A 213 23.14 5.34 -19.88
CA ASN A 213 24.46 5.52 -20.45
C ASN A 213 25.54 5.06 -19.45
N ALA A 214 26.28 4.03 -19.78
CA ALA A 214 27.35 3.50 -18.93
C ALA A 214 28.41 4.55 -18.56
N GLU A 215 28.68 5.53 -19.45
CA GLU A 215 29.63 6.61 -19.18
C GLU A 215 29.19 7.54 -18.04
N GLU A 216 27.88 7.73 -17.84
CA GLU A 216 27.36 8.56 -16.74
C GLU A 216 27.56 7.91 -15.37
N PHE A 217 27.75 6.58 -15.36
CA PHE A 217 27.82 5.80 -14.12
C PHE A 217 29.17 5.13 -13.89
N LYS A 218 30.15 5.30 -14.79
CA LYS A 218 31.43 4.57 -14.73
C LYS A 218 32.23 4.78 -13.44
N ASP A 219 32.02 5.93 -12.79
CA ASP A 219 32.67 6.27 -11.52
C ASP A 219 31.76 6.04 -10.31
N ASN A 220 30.57 5.48 -10.51
CA ASN A 220 29.64 5.19 -9.42
C ASN A 220 29.84 3.75 -8.91
N PRO A 221 30.32 3.57 -7.66
CA PRO A 221 30.60 2.25 -7.10
C PRO A 221 29.34 1.38 -6.89
N GLN A 222 28.15 1.92 -7.07
CA GLN A 222 26.87 1.20 -6.96
C GLN A 222 26.36 0.65 -8.30
N VAL A 223 27.08 0.92 -9.40
CA VAL A 223 26.72 0.46 -10.74
C VAL A 223 27.85 -0.43 -11.27
N ASN A 224 27.56 -1.70 -11.53
CA ASN A 224 28.47 -2.69 -12.10
C ASN A 224 27.99 -3.12 -13.49
#